data_a0fece7f5495cc1557c673bcaacd3d27
#
_entry.id   a0fece7f5495cc1557c673bcaacd3d27
#
_cell.length_a   1.000
_cell.length_b   1.000
_cell.length_c   1.000
_cell.angle_alpha   90.00
_cell.angle_beta   90.00
_cell.angle_gamma   90.00
#
_symmetry.space_group_name_H-M   'P 1'
#
loop_
_entity.id
_entity.type
_entity.pdbx_description
1 polymer ?
#
loop_
_entity_poly.entity_id
_entity_poly.type
_entity_poly.pdbx_seq_one_letter_code
_entity_poly.pdbx_strand_id
1 'polypeptide(L)'
;MSEGTAACLRHDGIDAQTLEGGFESWQKAGELLVRSDKLPPRDDKGRTVWVTRSRPKVDRIACPWLIRRFVDPDAVFLFVLPAEVTAVADRFSATPFDIEGVFWSHRGDTCTFDTIVEEFGLKSDPLMQLAKIVRGADTARPNLTPQSAGLLAASLGYSRMYRDDLPQLDAAMGFYDAMYRWCRDAAAETHNWPSNKPGA
;
A
#
# COMPACT_ATOMS: atom_id res chain seq x y z
N MET A 1 -15.58 -15.37 22.83
CA MET A 1 -15.11 -14.01 23.21
C MET A 1 -15.52 -12.94 22.19
N SER A 2 -15.43 -13.22 20.89
CA SER A 2 -15.72 -12.22 19.83
C SER A 2 -17.17 -11.71 19.79
N GLU A 3 -18.17 -12.56 20.01
CA GLU A 3 -19.60 -12.15 19.98
C GLU A 3 -19.95 -11.18 21.11
N GLY A 4 -19.53 -11.47 22.35
CA GLY A 4 -19.74 -10.58 23.48
C GLY A 4 -19.06 -9.23 23.31
N THR A 5 -17.81 -9.22 22.81
CA THR A 5 -17.07 -7.99 22.50
C THR A 5 -17.77 -7.17 21.41
N ALA A 6 -18.20 -7.81 20.34
CA ALA A 6 -18.92 -7.12 19.26
C ALA A 6 -20.27 -6.56 19.75
N ALA A 7 -20.97 -7.28 20.64
CA ALA A 7 -22.21 -6.79 21.24
C ALA A 7 -21.97 -5.55 22.12
N CYS A 8 -20.91 -5.53 22.95
CA CYS A 8 -20.53 -4.36 23.74
C CYS A 8 -20.19 -3.16 22.86
N LEU A 9 -19.37 -3.36 21.81
CA LEU A 9 -19.00 -2.29 20.88
C LEU A 9 -20.24 -1.71 20.17
N ARG A 10 -21.17 -2.55 19.74
CA ARG A 10 -22.44 -2.08 19.15
C ARG A 10 -23.32 -1.32 20.16
N HIS A 11 -23.33 -1.72 21.43
CA HIS A 11 -24.01 -0.98 22.49
C HIS A 11 -23.43 0.44 22.64
N ASP A 12 -22.13 0.58 22.47
CA ASP A 12 -21.42 1.87 22.53
C ASP A 12 -21.50 2.66 21.20
N GLY A 13 -22.32 2.22 20.24
CA GLY A 13 -22.54 2.90 18.97
C GLY A 13 -21.46 2.65 17.92
N ILE A 14 -20.56 1.69 18.15
CA ILE A 14 -19.52 1.30 17.21
C ILE A 14 -20.06 0.20 16.28
N ASP A 15 -19.93 0.39 14.96
CA ASP A 15 -20.27 -0.66 13.99
C ASP A 15 -19.26 -1.81 14.10
N ALA A 16 -19.66 -2.90 14.75
CA ALA A 16 -18.82 -4.03 15.02
C ALA A 16 -19.51 -5.34 14.56
N GLN A 17 -18.80 -6.14 13.81
CA GLN A 17 -19.20 -7.44 13.33
C GLN A 17 -18.39 -8.54 13.99
N THR A 18 -18.95 -9.75 14.03
CA THR A 18 -18.24 -10.94 14.50
C THR A 18 -17.75 -11.72 13.29
N LEU A 19 -16.47 -12.03 13.26
CA LEU A 19 -15.91 -12.94 12.27
C LEU A 19 -16.33 -14.36 12.63
N GLU A 20 -17.04 -15.05 11.73
CA GLU A 20 -17.44 -16.42 11.92
C GLU A 20 -16.24 -17.35 12.08
N GLY A 21 -16.24 -18.16 13.13
CA GLY A 21 -15.13 -19.04 13.52
C GLY A 21 -13.92 -18.29 14.09
N GLY A 22 -13.94 -16.96 14.14
CA GLY A 22 -12.91 -16.12 14.76
C GLY A 22 -11.56 -16.19 14.07
N PHE A 23 -10.53 -15.71 14.78
CA PHE A 23 -9.15 -15.66 14.29
C PHE A 23 -8.57 -17.02 13.87
N GLU A 24 -8.92 -18.10 14.57
CA GLU A 24 -8.44 -19.43 14.23
C GLU A 24 -8.95 -19.92 12.86
N SER A 25 -10.22 -19.63 12.54
CA SER A 25 -10.76 -19.97 11.22
C SER A 25 -10.15 -19.12 10.11
N TRP A 26 -9.92 -17.83 10.36
CA TRP A 26 -9.19 -16.94 9.46
C TRP A 26 -7.80 -17.49 9.14
N GLN A 27 -7.06 -17.89 10.17
CA GLN A 27 -5.72 -18.44 10.03
C GLN A 27 -5.73 -19.79 9.28
N LYS A 28 -6.71 -20.67 9.59
CA LYS A 28 -6.86 -21.97 8.90
C LYS A 28 -7.25 -21.83 7.44
N ALA A 29 -7.99 -20.78 7.10
CA ALA A 29 -8.34 -20.44 5.71
C ALA A 29 -7.15 -19.91 4.90
N GLY A 30 -6.01 -19.61 5.55
CA GLY A 30 -4.83 -19.05 4.89
C GLY A 30 -4.97 -17.59 4.52
N GLU A 31 -5.91 -16.88 5.15
CA GLU A 31 -6.14 -15.46 4.90
C GLU A 31 -4.96 -14.60 5.38
N LEU A 32 -4.83 -13.40 4.83
CA LEU A 32 -3.71 -12.50 5.12
C LEU A 32 -3.62 -12.15 6.60
N LEU A 33 -2.42 -12.30 7.15
CA LEU A 33 -2.05 -11.91 8.50
C LEU A 33 -0.81 -11.04 8.45
N VAL A 34 -0.82 -9.95 9.21
CA VAL A 34 0.35 -9.08 9.36
C VAL A 34 1.27 -9.63 10.43
N ARG A 35 2.55 -9.73 10.12
CA ARG A 35 3.58 -10.14 11.08
C ARG A 35 3.79 -9.04 12.13
N SER A 36 3.37 -9.31 13.36
CA SER A 36 3.45 -8.35 14.47
C SER A 36 4.90 -8.05 14.91
N ASP A 37 5.83 -8.99 14.70
CA ASP A 37 7.26 -8.83 15.01
C ASP A 37 7.98 -7.81 14.10
N LYS A 38 7.30 -7.38 13.02
CA LYS A 38 7.82 -6.41 12.06
C LYS A 38 7.18 -5.03 12.19
N LEU A 39 6.15 -4.89 13.01
CA LEU A 39 5.49 -3.60 13.19
C LEU A 39 6.45 -2.58 13.81
N PRO A 40 6.57 -1.37 13.21
CA PRO A 40 7.32 -0.29 13.81
C PRO A 40 6.73 0.16 15.16
N PRO A 41 7.49 0.87 15.97
CA PRO A 41 6.97 1.53 17.17
C PRO A 41 5.75 2.42 16.82
N ARG A 42 4.80 2.48 17.76
CA ARG A 42 3.62 3.33 17.63
C ARG A 42 3.80 4.60 18.46
N ASP A 43 3.21 5.69 17.97
CA ASP A 43 3.13 6.95 18.70
C ASP A 43 2.12 6.87 19.87
N ASP A 44 2.00 7.95 20.65
CA ASP A 44 1.09 8.03 21.79
C ASP A 44 -0.40 7.88 21.43
N LYS A 45 -0.72 7.96 20.11
CA LYS A 45 -2.06 7.73 19.58
C LYS A 45 -2.23 6.33 18.98
N GLY A 46 -1.26 5.47 19.14
CA GLY A 46 -1.28 4.09 18.65
C GLY A 46 -1.01 3.95 17.15
N ARG A 47 -0.45 4.96 16.47
CA ARG A 47 -0.18 5.00 15.03
C ARG A 47 1.29 4.74 14.73
N THR A 48 1.58 4.07 13.63
CA THR A 48 2.94 4.01 13.08
C THR A 48 3.28 5.32 12.37
N VAL A 49 4.51 5.78 12.53
CA VAL A 49 5.00 7.00 11.87
C VAL A 49 6.12 6.62 10.89
N TRP A 50 5.98 7.06 9.65
CA TRP A 50 6.91 6.75 8.57
C TRP A 50 7.48 8.02 7.96
N VAL A 51 8.72 7.99 7.52
CA VAL A 51 9.38 9.14 6.92
C VAL A 51 10.14 8.75 5.65
N THR A 52 10.03 9.59 4.63
CA THR A 52 10.77 9.44 3.38
C THR A 52 11.00 10.79 2.71
N ARG A 53 11.62 10.76 1.53
CA ARG A 53 11.91 11.96 0.74
C ARG A 53 10.66 12.60 0.18
N SER A 54 10.61 13.92 0.18
CA SER A 54 9.56 14.73 -0.47
C SER A 54 9.46 14.48 -1.98
N ARG A 55 8.39 14.98 -2.58
CA ARG A 55 8.04 14.78 -3.99
C ARG A 55 7.87 13.28 -4.33
N PRO A 56 6.97 12.58 -3.63
CA PRO A 56 6.80 11.15 -3.76
C PRO A 56 6.34 10.76 -5.17
N LYS A 57 6.84 9.61 -5.63
CA LYS A 57 6.43 8.96 -6.88
C LYS A 57 6.47 7.46 -6.66
N VAL A 58 5.73 6.73 -7.45
CA VAL A 58 5.63 5.27 -7.47
C VAL A 58 5.69 4.66 -6.08
N ASP A 59 6.84 4.17 -5.62
CA ASP A 59 7.02 3.47 -4.34
C ASP A 59 6.65 4.34 -3.13
N ARG A 60 7.01 5.62 -3.14
CA ARG A 60 6.71 6.54 -2.03
C ARG A 60 5.22 6.94 -1.94
N ILE A 61 4.39 6.45 -2.86
CA ILE A 61 2.93 6.48 -2.78
C ILE A 61 2.36 5.07 -2.57
N ALA A 62 2.88 4.08 -3.30
CA ALA A 62 2.43 2.69 -3.22
C ALA A 62 2.63 2.10 -1.81
N CYS A 63 3.80 2.36 -1.19
CA CYS A 63 4.10 1.89 0.16
C CYS A 63 3.16 2.48 1.22
N PRO A 64 2.92 3.81 1.29
CA PRO A 64 1.88 4.39 2.13
C PRO A 64 0.49 3.80 1.91
N TRP A 65 0.10 3.56 0.65
CA TRP A 65 -1.17 2.91 0.34
C TRP A 65 -1.22 1.49 0.95
N LEU A 66 -0.19 0.67 0.73
CA LEU A 66 -0.10 -0.70 1.25
C LEU A 66 -0.18 -0.70 2.79
N ILE A 67 0.58 0.19 3.43
CA ILE A 67 0.60 0.31 4.88
C ILE A 67 -0.79 0.68 5.41
N ARG A 68 -1.44 1.72 4.86
CA ARG A 68 -2.77 2.14 5.32
C ARG A 68 -3.87 1.12 5.06
N ARG A 69 -3.76 0.29 4.02
CA ARG A 69 -4.79 -0.69 3.70
C ARG A 69 -4.64 -2.02 4.43
N PHE A 70 -3.41 -2.40 4.78
CA PHE A 70 -3.14 -3.76 5.28
C PHE A 70 -2.45 -3.81 6.64
N VAL A 71 -1.79 -2.74 7.07
CA VAL A 71 -0.93 -2.77 8.27
C VAL A 71 -1.45 -1.84 9.37
N ASP A 72 -1.65 -0.58 9.04
CA ASP A 72 -2.08 0.46 9.99
C ASP A 72 -2.88 1.55 9.25
N PRO A 73 -4.22 1.56 9.37
CA PRO A 73 -5.06 2.52 8.66
C PRO A 73 -4.81 3.97 9.08
N ASP A 74 -4.30 4.18 10.29
CA ASP A 74 -4.01 5.49 10.86
C ASP A 74 -2.54 5.92 10.69
N ALA A 75 -1.75 5.17 9.93
CA ALA A 75 -0.33 5.45 9.70
C ALA A 75 -0.09 6.89 9.21
N VAL A 76 0.89 7.54 9.84
CA VAL A 76 1.32 8.90 9.54
C VAL A 76 2.54 8.87 8.61
N PHE A 77 2.53 9.69 7.58
CA PHE A 77 3.63 9.80 6.62
C PHE A 77 4.22 11.22 6.64
N LEU A 78 5.53 11.29 6.79
CA LEU A 78 6.32 12.53 6.77
C LEU A 78 7.16 12.54 5.49
N PHE A 79 6.98 13.58 4.68
CA PHE A 79 7.74 13.81 3.46
C PHE A 79 8.67 15.01 3.68
N VAL A 80 9.98 14.78 3.65
CA VAL A 80 10.99 15.79 4.01
C VAL A 80 12.12 15.84 2.98
N LEU A 81 12.98 16.83 3.06
CA LEU A 81 14.16 16.87 2.20
C LEU A 81 15.06 15.65 2.46
N PRO A 82 15.75 15.10 1.45
CA PRO A 82 16.58 13.91 1.60
C PRO A 82 17.57 13.99 2.78
N ALA A 83 18.18 15.15 2.99
CA ALA A 83 19.14 15.36 4.08
C ALA A 83 18.51 15.39 5.48
N GLU A 84 17.20 15.56 5.58
CA GLU A 84 16.48 15.67 6.85
C GLU A 84 15.90 14.34 7.35
N VAL A 85 15.83 13.32 6.47
CA VAL A 85 15.13 12.05 6.78
C VAL A 85 15.63 11.43 8.08
N THR A 86 16.94 11.33 8.29
CA THR A 86 17.50 10.73 9.51
C THR A 86 17.16 11.54 10.76
N ALA A 87 17.33 12.86 10.72
CA ALA A 87 17.03 13.72 11.85
C ALA A 87 15.52 13.72 12.21
N VAL A 88 14.66 13.66 11.20
CA VAL A 88 13.20 13.56 11.39
C VAL A 88 12.82 12.18 11.91
N ALA A 89 13.44 11.10 11.41
CA ALA A 89 13.24 9.75 11.93
C ALA A 89 13.53 9.69 13.43
N ASP A 90 14.68 10.20 13.86
CA ASP A 90 15.08 10.23 15.27
C ASP A 90 14.14 11.08 16.12
N ARG A 91 13.80 12.27 15.64
CA ARG A 91 12.98 13.23 16.40
C ARG A 91 11.55 12.74 16.64
N PHE A 92 10.95 12.08 15.67
CA PHE A 92 9.55 11.64 15.72
C PHE A 92 9.39 10.13 15.93
N SER A 93 10.49 9.41 16.23
CA SER A 93 10.51 7.95 16.27
C SER A 93 9.88 7.33 15.02
N ALA A 94 10.10 7.99 13.86
CA ALA A 94 9.53 7.59 12.58
C ALA A 94 10.41 6.55 11.91
N THR A 95 9.77 5.61 11.23
CA THR A 95 10.44 4.56 10.47
C THR A 95 10.81 5.05 9.08
N PRO A 96 12.10 5.14 8.73
CA PRO A 96 12.51 5.58 7.41
C PRO A 96 12.25 4.49 6.37
N PHE A 97 11.76 4.89 5.17
CA PHE A 97 11.53 3.97 4.06
C PHE A 97 11.90 4.60 2.71
N ASP A 98 12.15 3.75 1.73
CA ASP A 98 12.51 4.12 0.35
C ASP A 98 13.67 5.12 0.25
N ILE A 99 14.70 4.88 1.06
CA ILE A 99 16.01 5.53 0.99
C ILE A 99 17.12 4.50 1.11
N GLU A 100 18.30 4.83 0.63
CA GLU A 100 19.46 3.96 0.70
C GLU A 100 19.89 3.69 2.16
N GLY A 101 20.31 2.46 2.45
CA GLY A 101 20.90 2.09 3.74
C GLY A 101 19.89 1.81 4.86
N VAL A 102 18.57 1.87 4.62
CA VAL A 102 17.56 1.53 5.62
C VAL A 102 16.93 0.16 5.37
N PHE A 103 16.32 -0.41 6.42
CA PHE A 103 15.71 -1.74 6.35
C PHE A 103 14.54 -1.79 5.33
N TRP A 104 13.67 -0.78 5.33
CA TRP A 104 12.50 -0.68 4.46
C TRP A 104 12.86 0.01 3.15
N SER A 105 13.68 -0.65 2.32
CA SER A 105 14.17 -0.11 1.06
C SER A 105 14.28 -1.20 0.00
N HIS A 106 14.75 -0.84 -1.18
CA HIS A 106 15.03 -1.77 -2.28
C HIS A 106 15.98 -2.88 -1.86
N ARG A 107 15.78 -4.08 -2.41
CA ARG A 107 16.67 -5.24 -2.21
C ARG A 107 16.97 -5.90 -3.56
N GLY A 108 18.19 -5.74 -4.03
CA GLY A 108 18.58 -6.25 -5.34
C GLY A 108 17.69 -5.67 -6.44
N ASP A 109 17.00 -6.53 -7.17
CA ASP A 109 16.11 -6.17 -8.28
C ASP A 109 14.68 -5.81 -7.85
N THR A 110 14.36 -5.83 -6.56
CA THR A 110 13.02 -5.54 -6.03
C THR A 110 12.94 -4.12 -5.49
N CYS A 111 11.74 -3.55 -5.49
CA CYS A 111 11.48 -2.21 -4.96
C CYS A 111 11.04 -2.23 -3.49
N THR A 112 10.87 -1.07 -2.86
CA THR A 112 10.46 -0.97 -1.46
C THR A 112 9.10 -1.59 -1.20
N PHE A 113 8.17 -1.49 -2.15
CA PHE A 113 6.85 -2.14 -2.05
C PHE A 113 6.99 -3.67 -1.89
N ASP A 114 7.85 -4.31 -2.66
CA ASP A 114 8.14 -5.74 -2.53
C ASP A 114 8.67 -6.09 -1.14
N THR A 115 9.59 -5.27 -0.63
CA THR A 115 10.17 -5.46 0.72
C THR A 115 9.08 -5.39 1.79
N ILE A 116 8.15 -4.44 1.70
CA ILE A 116 7.05 -4.29 2.66
C ILE A 116 6.09 -5.49 2.59
N VAL A 117 5.71 -5.93 1.39
CA VAL A 117 4.89 -7.14 1.19
C VAL A 117 5.55 -8.37 1.81
N GLU A 118 6.86 -8.54 1.59
CA GLU A 118 7.61 -9.67 2.10
C GLU A 118 7.72 -9.68 3.63
N GLU A 119 8.18 -8.57 4.20
CA GLU A 119 8.46 -8.46 5.63
C GLU A 119 7.20 -8.54 6.49
N PHE A 120 6.09 -7.95 6.04
CA PHE A 120 4.82 -8.09 6.73
C PHE A 120 4.08 -9.39 6.44
N GLY A 121 4.56 -10.21 5.51
CA GLY A 121 3.92 -11.49 5.15
C GLY A 121 2.65 -11.34 4.31
N LEU A 122 2.47 -10.21 3.61
CA LEU A 122 1.26 -9.88 2.86
C LEU A 122 1.22 -10.55 1.46
N LYS A 123 1.57 -11.84 1.39
CA LYS A 123 1.68 -12.57 0.12
C LYS A 123 0.31 -13.11 -0.31
N SER A 124 -0.40 -12.36 -1.14
CA SER A 124 -1.57 -12.83 -1.89
C SER A 124 -1.36 -12.59 -3.39
N ASP A 125 -2.02 -13.37 -4.24
CA ASP A 125 -1.87 -13.24 -5.68
C ASP A 125 -2.12 -11.80 -6.19
N PRO A 126 -3.19 -11.09 -5.76
CA PRO A 126 -3.41 -9.71 -6.18
C PRO A 126 -2.30 -8.75 -5.75
N LEU A 127 -1.79 -8.88 -4.51
CA LEU A 127 -0.70 -8.03 -4.04
C LEU A 127 0.61 -8.35 -4.75
N MET A 128 0.91 -9.61 -5.03
CA MET A 128 2.09 -10.02 -5.80
C MET A 128 2.02 -9.50 -7.24
N GLN A 129 0.83 -9.49 -7.85
CA GLN A 129 0.63 -8.90 -9.17
C GLN A 129 0.82 -7.39 -9.13
N LEU A 130 0.24 -6.69 -8.17
CA LEU A 130 0.44 -5.26 -7.99
C LEU A 130 1.91 -4.92 -7.72
N ALA A 131 2.60 -5.69 -6.87
CA ALA A 131 4.02 -5.51 -6.60
C ALA A 131 4.87 -5.58 -7.89
N LYS A 132 4.56 -6.51 -8.79
CA LYS A 132 5.24 -6.61 -10.08
C LYS A 132 5.01 -5.37 -10.95
N ILE A 133 3.80 -4.80 -10.94
CA ILE A 133 3.46 -3.57 -11.67
C ILE A 133 4.23 -2.38 -11.08
N VAL A 134 4.20 -2.22 -9.75
CA VAL A 134 4.92 -1.15 -9.03
C VAL A 134 6.41 -1.24 -9.30
N ARG A 135 7.01 -2.43 -9.15
CA ARG A 135 8.43 -2.67 -9.43
C ARG A 135 8.81 -2.26 -10.84
N GLY A 136 8.01 -2.64 -11.85
CA GLY A 136 8.29 -2.26 -13.24
C GLY A 136 8.29 -0.74 -13.45
N ALA A 137 7.39 -0.03 -12.77
CA ALA A 137 7.32 1.43 -12.83
C ALA A 137 8.45 2.11 -12.06
N ASP A 138 8.84 1.56 -10.91
CA ASP A 138 9.81 2.17 -10.00
C ASP A 138 11.26 1.91 -10.39
N THR A 139 11.56 0.73 -10.90
CA THR A 139 12.93 0.30 -11.23
C THR A 139 13.31 0.50 -12.71
N ALA A 140 12.64 1.41 -13.42
CA ALA A 140 12.87 1.71 -14.83
C ALA A 140 12.76 0.46 -15.77
N ARG A 141 11.90 -0.50 -15.40
CA ARG A 141 11.62 -1.72 -16.19
C ARG A 141 10.16 -1.74 -16.67
N PRO A 142 9.72 -0.78 -17.52
CA PRO A 142 8.32 -0.64 -17.92
C PRO A 142 7.77 -1.86 -18.66
N ASN A 143 8.65 -2.71 -19.19
CA ASN A 143 8.29 -3.95 -19.89
C ASN A 143 8.01 -5.14 -18.94
N LEU A 144 8.17 -4.96 -17.63
CA LEU A 144 7.94 -6.02 -16.66
C LEU A 144 6.47 -6.45 -16.64
N THR A 145 5.56 -5.48 -16.80
CA THR A 145 4.13 -5.71 -17.07
C THR A 145 3.59 -4.62 -18.00
N PRO A 146 2.53 -4.89 -18.79
CA PRO A 146 1.90 -3.86 -19.62
C PRO A 146 1.42 -2.63 -18.84
N GLN A 147 1.03 -2.80 -17.57
CA GLN A 147 0.49 -1.76 -16.71
C GLN A 147 1.56 -0.85 -16.10
N SER A 148 2.82 -1.30 -16.04
CA SER A 148 3.91 -0.54 -15.39
C SER A 148 4.12 0.84 -16.00
N ALA A 149 4.07 0.96 -17.32
CA ALA A 149 4.20 2.25 -18.01
C ALA A 149 3.02 3.20 -17.69
N GLY A 150 1.82 2.66 -17.59
CA GLY A 150 0.62 3.41 -17.20
C GLY A 150 0.69 3.92 -15.76
N LEU A 151 1.13 3.07 -14.83
CA LEU A 151 1.35 3.45 -13.44
C LEU A 151 2.40 4.56 -13.32
N LEU A 152 3.53 4.44 -14.03
CA LEU A 152 4.55 5.49 -14.06
C LEU A 152 4.00 6.82 -14.56
N ALA A 153 3.28 6.80 -15.69
CA ALA A 153 2.68 8.01 -16.26
C ALA A 153 1.70 8.67 -15.28
N ALA A 154 0.80 7.90 -14.66
CA ALA A 154 -0.13 8.39 -13.66
C ALA A 154 0.59 9.00 -12.44
N SER A 155 1.61 8.30 -11.91
CA SER A 155 2.41 8.77 -10.77
C SER A 155 3.12 10.10 -11.06
N LEU A 156 3.70 10.24 -12.25
CA LEU A 156 4.31 11.50 -12.70
C LEU A 156 3.26 12.60 -12.85
N GLY A 157 2.06 12.28 -13.34
CA GLY A 157 0.92 13.19 -13.45
C GLY A 157 0.51 13.74 -12.09
N TYR A 158 0.26 12.87 -11.10
CA TYR A 158 -0.04 13.28 -9.73
C TYR A 158 1.05 14.21 -9.15
N SER A 159 2.32 13.86 -9.32
CA SER A 159 3.43 14.70 -8.84
C SER A 159 3.48 16.09 -9.49
N ARG A 160 2.87 16.29 -10.66
CA ARG A 160 2.75 17.61 -11.31
C ARG A 160 1.50 18.36 -10.89
N MET A 161 0.40 17.65 -10.58
CA MET A 161 -0.87 18.24 -10.17
C MET A 161 -0.80 18.84 -8.76
N TYR A 162 -0.04 18.21 -7.86
CA TYR A 162 0.01 18.59 -6.45
C TYR A 162 1.37 19.20 -6.10
N ARG A 163 1.33 20.33 -5.37
CA ARG A 163 2.52 20.94 -4.77
C ARG A 163 2.92 20.24 -3.48
N ASP A 164 1.91 19.89 -2.68
CA ASP A 164 2.06 19.32 -1.35
C ASP A 164 1.93 17.81 -1.40
N ASP A 165 2.79 17.12 -0.68
CA ASP A 165 2.96 15.67 -0.77
C ASP A 165 1.81 14.89 -0.10
N LEU A 166 1.23 15.40 1.00
CA LEU A 166 0.09 14.74 1.66
C LEU A 166 -1.19 14.80 0.81
N PRO A 167 -1.61 15.94 0.24
CA PRO A 167 -2.72 15.97 -0.72
C PRO A 167 -2.47 15.11 -1.96
N GLN A 168 -1.22 15.00 -2.44
CA GLN A 168 -0.86 14.10 -3.52
C GLN A 168 -1.08 12.63 -3.11
N LEU A 169 -0.61 12.24 -1.92
CA LEU A 169 -0.82 10.90 -1.37
C LEU A 169 -2.31 10.58 -1.29
N ASP A 170 -3.09 11.45 -0.67
CA ASP A 170 -4.52 11.23 -0.46
C ASP A 170 -5.28 11.09 -1.79
N ALA A 171 -4.96 11.92 -2.78
CA ALA A 171 -5.56 11.81 -4.11
C ALA A 171 -5.18 10.52 -4.85
N ALA A 172 -3.99 9.99 -4.63
CA ALA A 172 -3.52 8.77 -5.27
C ALA A 172 -4.02 7.48 -4.58
N MET A 173 -4.54 7.54 -3.35
CA MET A 173 -5.03 6.35 -2.63
C MET A 173 -6.08 5.60 -3.45
N GLY A 174 -7.09 6.29 -3.97
CA GLY A 174 -8.14 5.68 -4.79
C GLY A 174 -7.63 5.07 -6.10
N PHE A 175 -6.56 5.60 -6.67
CA PHE A 175 -5.93 5.01 -7.84
C PHE A 175 -5.31 3.64 -7.53
N TYR A 176 -4.58 3.52 -6.41
CA TYR A 176 -4.02 2.23 -5.99
C TYR A 176 -5.11 1.25 -5.51
N ASP A 177 -6.20 1.73 -4.90
CA ASP A 177 -7.38 0.90 -4.62
C ASP A 177 -7.94 0.29 -5.90
N ALA A 178 -8.08 1.08 -6.98
CA ALA A 178 -8.55 0.61 -8.28
C ALA A 178 -7.56 -0.39 -8.92
N MET A 179 -6.25 -0.13 -8.84
CA MET A 179 -5.23 -1.05 -9.35
C MET A 179 -5.25 -2.38 -8.61
N TYR A 180 -5.35 -2.35 -7.28
CA TYR A 180 -5.47 -3.56 -6.47
C TYR A 180 -6.76 -4.33 -6.78
N ARG A 181 -7.89 -3.61 -6.90
CA ARG A 181 -9.17 -4.21 -7.29
C ARG A 181 -9.08 -4.90 -8.64
N TRP A 182 -8.46 -4.24 -9.62
CA TRP A 182 -8.22 -4.83 -10.93
C TRP A 182 -7.36 -6.11 -10.84
N CYS A 183 -6.27 -6.11 -10.08
CA CYS A 183 -5.44 -7.29 -9.86
C CYS A 183 -6.23 -8.45 -9.24
N ARG A 184 -7.19 -8.15 -8.36
CA ARG A 184 -7.97 -9.14 -7.64
C ARG A 184 -9.09 -9.76 -8.47
N ASP A 185 -9.85 -8.94 -9.17
CA ASP A 185 -11.15 -9.32 -9.70
C ASP A 185 -11.29 -9.13 -11.22
N ALA A 186 -10.46 -8.35 -11.87
CA ALA A 186 -10.70 -7.88 -13.23
C ALA A 186 -9.52 -8.07 -14.21
N ALA A 187 -8.43 -8.72 -13.79
CA ALA A 187 -7.24 -8.87 -14.63
C ALA A 187 -7.47 -9.63 -15.94
N ALA A 188 -8.52 -10.47 -16.00
CA ALA A 188 -8.93 -11.20 -17.19
C ALA A 188 -9.99 -10.46 -18.03
N GLU A 189 -10.52 -9.33 -17.55
CA GLU A 189 -11.52 -8.57 -18.28
C GLU A 189 -10.90 -7.78 -19.42
N THR A 190 -11.63 -7.75 -20.56
CA THR A 190 -11.28 -6.95 -21.72
C THR A 190 -12.43 -6.03 -22.08
N HIS A 191 -12.11 -4.80 -22.50
CA HIS A 191 -13.12 -3.89 -23.03
C HIS A 191 -13.33 -4.18 -24.51
N ASN A 192 -14.40 -4.95 -24.81
CA ASN A 192 -14.80 -5.22 -26.18
C ASN A 192 -15.78 -4.14 -26.66
N TRP A 193 -15.33 -3.25 -27.52
CA TRP A 193 -16.21 -2.36 -28.23
C TRP A 193 -17.07 -3.20 -29.18
N PRO A 194 -18.42 -3.17 -29.09
CA PRO A 194 -19.25 -3.89 -30.05
C PRO A 194 -18.99 -3.28 -31.43
N SER A 195 -18.34 -4.03 -32.30
CA SER A 195 -18.21 -3.65 -33.71
C SER A 195 -19.61 -3.79 -34.34
N ASN A 196 -20.38 -2.69 -34.36
CA ASN A 196 -21.52 -2.56 -35.27
C ASN A 196 -20.95 -2.50 -36.71
N LYS A 197 -20.59 -3.63 -37.27
CA LYS A 197 -20.56 -3.80 -38.71
C LYS A 197 -21.99 -4.16 -39.12
N PRO A 198 -22.74 -3.25 -39.78
CA PRO A 198 -23.98 -3.66 -40.44
C PRO A 198 -23.59 -4.63 -41.55
N GLY A 199 -24.12 -5.85 -41.46
CA GLY A 199 -24.27 -6.82 -42.55
C GLY A 199 -23.02 -7.10 -43.41
N ALA A 200 -22.42 -8.28 -43.20
CA ALA A 200 -21.90 -9.05 -44.30
C ALA A 200 -22.98 -10.03 -44.77
#